data_0628d1358359077c9df1bb8f82f129d5
#
_entry.id   0628d1358359077c9df1bb8f82f129d5
#
_cell.length_a   1.000
_cell.length_b   1.000
_cell.length_c   1.000
_cell.angle_alpha   90.00
_cell.angle_beta   90.00
_cell.angle_gamma   90.00
#
_symmetry.space_group_name_H-M   'P 1'
#
loop_
_entity.id
_entity.type
_entity.pdbx_description
1 polymer ?
#
loop_
_entity_poly.entity_id
_entity_poly.type
_entity_poly.pdbx_seq_one_letter_code
_entity_poly.pdbx_strand_id
1 'polypeptide(L)'
;MYDIIIIGGGPAGLTAAVYARRAGKSVLILEKDALGGQITWSPRVENYPAVPSISGLDLGNRMAEQAMEQGADVEIEAAVRMEDHGDFHRVYGEFGSEFDGKAVILATGARPRTLGLEREEELVGSGVGYCAVCDGAFFQGQAVAVNGGGNSALQDALLLSEICSRVYLIHRRDRFRGEERLVEALQEKENVEFVLNAAVTELLGENELTGLVVTQNGEKRSLNVSGLFVAIGHEPDNSAFSEWIELDAAGYADAGEDCLTRSKGVFVAGDCRRKKIRQVTTAAADGAVAALAACAWLESV
;
A
#
# COMPACT_ATOMS: atom_id res chain seq x y z
N MET A 1 22.64 11.84 16.53
CA MET A 1 22.61 10.37 16.27
C MET A 1 21.42 9.79 17.01
N TYR A 2 20.58 9.03 16.31
CA TYR A 2 19.37 8.37 16.85
C TYR A 2 19.66 6.90 17.22
N ASP A 3 18.85 6.33 18.08
CA ASP A 3 18.88 4.88 18.27
C ASP A 3 18.26 4.17 17.08
N ILE A 4 17.14 4.72 16.53
CA ILE A 4 16.43 4.12 15.39
C ILE A 4 16.05 5.23 14.39
N ILE A 5 16.37 5.00 13.12
CA ILE A 5 15.82 5.77 11.99
C ILE A 5 14.76 4.92 11.31
N ILE A 6 13.60 5.50 11.03
CA ILE A 6 12.49 4.85 10.34
C ILE A 6 12.31 5.54 8.98
N ILE A 7 12.38 4.78 7.90
CA ILE A 7 12.22 5.28 6.53
C ILE A 7 10.81 4.94 6.06
N GLY A 8 9.96 5.97 6.00
CA GLY A 8 8.54 5.93 5.65
C GLY A 8 7.62 6.22 6.83
N GLY A 9 6.81 7.25 6.69
CA GLY A 9 5.83 7.75 7.67
C GLY A 9 4.41 7.21 7.48
N GLY A 10 4.26 6.03 6.86
CA GLY A 10 2.97 5.31 6.78
C GLY A 10 2.62 4.57 8.07
N PRO A 11 1.50 3.81 8.10
CA PRO A 11 1.03 3.12 9.32
C PRO A 11 2.07 2.20 9.96
N ALA A 12 2.93 1.55 9.16
CA ALA A 12 3.99 0.70 9.69
C ALA A 12 5.06 1.53 10.41
N GLY A 13 5.56 2.59 9.76
CA GLY A 13 6.61 3.44 10.34
C GLY A 13 6.12 4.22 11.55
N LEU A 14 4.92 4.79 11.50
CA LEU A 14 4.33 5.50 12.63
C LEU A 14 4.10 4.58 13.84
N THR A 15 3.62 3.35 13.60
CA THR A 15 3.49 2.36 14.68
C THR A 15 4.86 1.96 15.23
N ALA A 16 5.86 1.74 14.37
CA ALA A 16 7.22 1.44 14.82
C ALA A 16 7.77 2.57 15.71
N ALA A 17 7.55 3.82 15.33
CA ALA A 17 7.97 4.97 16.14
C ALA A 17 7.33 4.98 17.53
N VAL A 18 6.01 4.75 17.63
CA VAL A 18 5.30 4.67 18.91
C VAL A 18 5.92 3.57 19.80
N TYR A 19 6.14 2.37 19.26
CA TYR A 19 6.68 1.25 20.04
C TYR A 19 8.14 1.51 20.47
N ALA A 20 8.99 2.01 19.59
CA ALA A 20 10.37 2.33 19.91
C ALA A 20 10.50 3.46 20.94
N ARG A 21 9.68 4.53 20.80
CA ARG A 21 9.65 5.62 21.80
C ARG A 21 9.18 5.13 23.16
N ARG A 22 8.17 4.28 23.21
CA ARG A 22 7.70 3.67 24.47
C ARG A 22 8.74 2.74 25.12
N ALA A 23 9.66 2.17 24.31
CA ALA A 23 10.84 1.45 24.81
C ALA A 23 12.02 2.37 25.17
N GLY A 24 11.84 3.69 25.20
CA GLY A 24 12.85 4.68 25.60
C GLY A 24 13.93 4.98 24.54
N LYS A 25 13.74 4.55 23.30
CA LYS A 25 14.72 4.79 22.21
C LYS A 25 14.47 6.16 21.57
N SER A 26 15.53 6.86 21.16
CA SER A 26 15.43 8.05 20.30
C SER A 26 15.09 7.64 18.87
N VAL A 27 14.11 8.31 18.26
CA VAL A 27 13.56 7.92 16.94
C VAL A 27 13.46 9.11 16.02
N LEU A 28 13.94 8.95 14.78
CA LEU A 28 13.69 9.83 13.65
C LEU A 28 12.84 9.10 12.60
N ILE A 29 11.79 9.73 12.11
CA ILE A 29 11.01 9.30 10.95
C ILE A 29 11.43 10.17 9.76
N LEU A 30 11.83 9.54 8.66
CA LEU A 30 12.04 10.20 7.37
C LEU A 30 10.85 9.87 6.46
N GLU A 31 10.13 10.88 5.99
CA GLU A 31 9.00 10.72 5.08
C GLU A 31 9.17 11.65 3.87
N LYS A 32 8.99 11.11 2.67
CA LYS A 32 9.23 11.85 1.44
C LYS A 32 8.11 12.82 1.03
N ASP A 33 6.87 12.50 1.41
CA ASP A 33 5.69 13.27 1.00
C ASP A 33 4.96 13.81 2.25
N ALA A 34 3.99 13.03 2.76
CA ALA A 34 3.16 13.38 3.90
C ALA A 34 3.00 12.18 4.83
N LEU A 35 2.94 12.46 6.14
CA LEU A 35 2.68 11.42 7.14
C LEU A 35 1.32 10.76 6.93
N GLY A 36 1.24 9.48 7.26
CA GLY A 36 0.06 8.64 7.07
C GLY A 36 0.18 7.71 5.86
N GLY A 37 1.00 8.05 4.84
CA GLY A 37 1.17 7.24 3.64
C GLY A 37 -0.13 7.07 2.85
N GLN A 38 -0.29 5.96 2.14
CA GLN A 38 -1.42 5.74 1.21
C GLN A 38 -2.80 5.72 1.86
N ILE A 39 -2.92 5.48 3.16
CA ILE A 39 -4.22 5.51 3.82
C ILE A 39 -4.90 6.88 3.69
N THR A 40 -4.12 7.96 3.58
CA THR A 40 -4.63 9.32 3.43
C THR A 40 -5.49 9.54 2.18
N TRP A 41 -5.36 8.67 1.16
CA TRP A 41 -6.15 8.72 -0.07
C TRP A 41 -7.56 8.13 0.09
N SER A 42 -7.78 7.33 1.13
CA SER A 42 -9.09 6.72 1.36
C SER A 42 -10.07 7.75 1.93
N PRO A 43 -11.21 8.00 1.27
CA PRO A 43 -12.20 8.94 1.79
C PRO A 43 -12.80 8.47 3.11
N ARG A 44 -12.82 7.15 3.35
CA ARG A 44 -13.39 6.54 4.56
C ARG A 44 -12.75 5.19 4.89
N VAL A 45 -12.41 5.00 6.15
CA VAL A 45 -11.86 3.76 6.71
C VAL A 45 -12.82 3.24 7.76
N GLU A 46 -13.31 2.00 7.58
CA GLU A 46 -14.29 1.35 8.48
C GLU A 46 -13.80 -0.03 8.96
N ASN A 47 -12.63 -0.45 8.50
CA ASN A 47 -12.04 -1.76 8.80
C ASN A 47 -10.84 -1.69 9.75
N TYR A 48 -10.62 -0.54 10.43
CA TYR A 48 -9.60 -0.44 11.46
C TYR A 48 -10.23 -0.62 12.84
N PRO A 49 -9.83 -1.65 13.63
CA PRO A 49 -10.44 -1.94 14.93
C PRO A 49 -10.42 -0.75 15.87
N ALA A 50 -11.48 -0.59 16.66
CA ALA A 50 -11.74 0.52 17.59
C ALA A 50 -12.04 1.88 16.93
N VAL A 51 -12.04 1.97 15.59
CA VAL A 51 -12.43 3.18 14.86
C VAL A 51 -13.58 2.81 13.91
N PRO A 52 -14.85 3.08 14.27
CA PRO A 52 -16.00 2.67 13.48
C PRO A 52 -16.04 3.27 12.08
N SER A 53 -15.68 4.55 11.95
CA SER A 53 -15.57 5.25 10.67
C SER A 53 -14.74 6.52 10.85
N ILE A 54 -13.78 6.73 9.95
CA ILE A 54 -12.89 7.90 9.92
C ILE A 54 -12.40 8.13 8.50
N SER A 55 -12.03 9.35 8.12
CA SER A 55 -11.28 9.55 6.87
C SER A 55 -9.86 8.96 6.99
N GLY A 56 -9.31 8.49 5.89
CA GLY A 56 -7.94 8.00 5.88
C GLY A 56 -6.94 9.09 6.24
N LEU A 57 -7.21 10.34 5.84
CA LEU A 57 -6.40 11.50 6.23
C LEU A 57 -6.42 11.72 7.75
N ASP A 58 -7.58 11.70 8.38
CA ASP A 58 -7.69 11.88 9.84
C ASP A 58 -7.06 10.70 10.60
N LEU A 59 -7.19 9.47 10.07
CA LEU A 59 -6.53 8.31 10.68
C LEU A 59 -5.01 8.45 10.60
N GLY A 60 -4.47 8.82 9.44
CA GLY A 60 -3.05 9.07 9.24
C GLY A 60 -2.52 10.16 10.16
N ASN A 61 -3.24 11.28 10.25
CA ASN A 61 -2.89 12.40 11.14
C ASN A 61 -2.88 11.98 12.61
N ARG A 62 -3.88 11.24 13.10
CA ARG A 62 -3.90 10.74 14.48
C ARG A 62 -2.76 9.79 14.80
N MET A 63 -2.37 8.93 13.85
CA MET A 63 -1.21 8.05 14.01
C MET A 63 0.09 8.86 14.08
N ALA A 64 0.22 9.90 13.25
CA ALA A 64 1.38 10.81 13.23
C ALA A 64 1.47 11.63 14.53
N GLU A 65 0.35 12.23 14.96
CA GLU A 65 0.26 12.96 16.22
C GLU A 65 0.68 12.08 17.41
N GLN A 66 0.19 10.85 17.48
CA GLN A 66 0.56 9.89 18.52
C GLN A 66 2.08 9.61 18.54
N ALA A 67 2.70 9.42 17.38
CA ALA A 67 4.14 9.17 17.29
C ALA A 67 4.95 10.40 17.77
N MET A 68 4.55 11.60 17.35
CA MET A 68 5.20 12.86 17.75
C MET A 68 4.97 13.17 19.23
N GLU A 69 3.79 12.94 19.78
CA GLU A 69 3.50 13.09 21.23
C GLU A 69 4.33 12.13 22.10
N GLN A 70 4.69 10.95 21.57
CA GLN A 70 5.65 10.05 22.23
C GLN A 70 7.11 10.54 22.08
N GLY A 71 7.35 11.61 21.35
CA GLY A 71 8.65 12.26 21.16
C GLY A 71 9.46 11.71 19.98
N ALA A 72 8.84 11.17 18.95
CA ALA A 72 9.51 10.88 17.69
C ALA A 72 9.76 12.20 16.95
N ASP A 73 10.98 12.38 16.42
CA ASP A 73 11.32 13.45 15.51
C ASP A 73 10.87 13.05 14.09
N VAL A 74 10.52 14.05 13.28
CA VAL A 74 10.08 13.86 11.88
C VAL A 74 10.81 14.82 10.99
N GLU A 75 11.34 14.31 9.87
CA GLU A 75 11.86 15.10 8.77
C GLU A 75 11.15 14.74 7.47
N ILE A 76 10.68 15.75 6.76
CA ILE A 76 10.02 15.56 5.46
C ILE A 76 11.08 15.64 4.38
N GLU A 77 11.71 14.52 4.14
CA GLU A 77 12.77 14.36 3.14
C GLU A 77 12.85 12.89 2.72
N ALA A 78 13.00 12.63 1.41
CA ALA A 78 13.17 11.27 0.90
C ALA A 78 14.54 10.72 1.28
N ALA A 79 14.60 9.55 1.91
CA ALA A 79 15.84 8.81 2.10
C ALA A 79 16.22 8.14 0.78
N VAL A 80 17.41 8.47 0.24
CA VAL A 80 17.84 8.02 -1.10
C VAL A 80 18.96 7.00 -1.07
N ARG A 81 19.68 6.90 0.05
CA ARG A 81 20.85 6.02 0.20
C ARG A 81 21.18 5.78 1.67
N MET A 82 21.85 4.68 1.97
CA MET A 82 22.35 4.37 3.30
C MET A 82 23.77 3.78 3.21
N GLU A 83 24.59 4.04 4.22
CA GLU A 83 25.94 3.51 4.38
C GLU A 83 26.12 2.90 5.78
N ASP A 84 26.91 1.82 5.88
CA ASP A 84 27.30 1.19 7.14
C ASP A 84 28.65 1.79 7.61
N HIS A 85 28.68 2.31 8.82
CA HIS A 85 29.85 2.81 9.50
C HIS A 85 30.30 1.90 10.67
N GLY A 86 29.79 0.68 10.73
CA GLY A 86 30.09 -0.32 11.78
C GLY A 86 29.20 -0.16 13.00
N ASP A 87 29.35 0.93 13.75
CA ASP A 87 28.56 1.18 14.97
C ASP A 87 27.23 1.89 14.69
N PHE A 88 27.04 2.40 13.48
CA PHE A 88 25.81 3.08 13.06
C PHE A 88 25.64 3.04 11.54
N HIS A 89 24.42 3.28 11.09
CA HIS A 89 24.06 3.50 9.69
C HIS A 89 23.88 5.00 9.44
N ARG A 90 24.41 5.49 8.31
CA ARG A 90 24.16 6.86 7.83
C ARG A 90 23.16 6.82 6.71
N VAL A 91 22.04 7.49 6.90
CA VAL A 91 21.00 7.68 5.90
C VAL A 91 21.15 9.05 5.27
N TYR A 92 21.11 9.09 3.94
CA TYR A 92 21.24 10.33 3.15
C TYR A 92 19.87 10.72 2.60
N GLY A 93 19.52 11.97 2.81
CA GLY A 93 18.33 12.60 2.24
C GLY A 93 18.57 13.11 0.82
N GLU A 94 17.49 13.34 0.08
CA GLU A 94 17.54 13.83 -1.30
C GLU A 94 18.08 15.27 -1.41
N PHE A 95 17.96 16.06 -0.35
CA PHE A 95 18.49 17.44 -0.29
C PHE A 95 19.90 17.51 0.27
N GLY A 96 20.52 16.35 0.52
CA GLY A 96 21.90 16.25 1.00
C GLY A 96 22.04 16.23 2.52
N SER A 97 20.93 16.07 3.24
CA SER A 97 20.94 15.87 4.70
C SER A 97 21.55 14.51 5.05
N GLU A 98 22.20 14.43 6.20
CA GLU A 98 22.79 13.20 6.73
C GLU A 98 22.22 12.91 8.12
N PHE A 99 21.73 11.67 8.31
CA PHE A 99 21.14 11.22 9.56
C PHE A 99 21.83 9.94 10.03
N ASP A 100 22.33 9.95 11.26
CA ASP A 100 23.02 8.81 11.85
C ASP A 100 22.09 8.08 12.82
N GLY A 101 21.92 6.77 12.64
CA GLY A 101 21.13 5.90 13.48
C GLY A 101 21.79 4.55 13.72
N LYS A 102 21.69 4.01 14.93
CA LYS A 102 22.24 2.70 15.24
C LYS A 102 21.48 1.57 14.53
N ALA A 103 20.16 1.70 14.45
CA ALA A 103 19.29 0.77 13.70
C ALA A 103 18.44 1.52 12.69
N VAL A 104 18.01 0.83 11.62
CA VAL A 104 17.15 1.37 10.57
C VAL A 104 15.96 0.44 10.34
N ILE A 105 14.74 1.00 10.28
CA ILE A 105 13.53 0.29 9.91
C ILE A 105 13.06 0.82 8.56
N LEU A 106 13.07 -0.05 7.54
CA LEU A 106 12.53 0.27 6.22
C LEU A 106 11.02 0.03 6.22
N ALA A 107 10.24 1.10 6.14
CA ALA A 107 8.77 1.09 6.10
C ALA A 107 8.26 1.81 4.84
N THR A 108 8.96 1.64 3.73
CA THR A 108 8.81 2.37 2.46
C THR A 108 7.49 2.15 1.73
N GLY A 109 6.74 1.11 2.13
CA GLY A 109 5.43 0.80 1.56
C GLY A 109 5.49 0.21 0.14
N ALA A 110 4.35 0.23 -0.55
CA ALA A 110 4.22 -0.23 -1.92
C ALA A 110 3.15 0.61 -2.62
N ARG A 111 3.41 1.08 -3.82
CA ARG A 111 2.46 1.90 -4.60
C ARG A 111 1.62 1.03 -5.52
N PRO A 112 0.32 1.30 -5.71
CA PRO A 112 -0.46 0.63 -6.74
C PRO A 112 0.07 1.04 -8.12
N ARG A 113 0.03 0.11 -9.06
CA ARG A 113 0.25 0.42 -10.47
C ARG A 113 -0.98 1.11 -11.02
N THR A 114 -0.77 2.22 -11.69
CA THR A 114 -1.82 2.99 -12.35
C THR A 114 -2.04 2.52 -13.78
N LEU A 115 -3.16 2.86 -14.37
CA LEU A 115 -3.43 2.69 -15.80
C LEU A 115 -2.70 3.75 -16.63
N GLY A 116 -2.30 4.86 -16.03
CA GLY A 116 -1.68 6.01 -16.67
C GLY A 116 -2.68 6.79 -17.55
N LEU A 117 -3.96 6.76 -17.17
CA LEU A 117 -5.00 7.46 -17.89
C LEU A 117 -5.12 8.91 -17.40
N GLU A 118 -5.52 9.79 -18.30
CA GLU A 118 -5.89 11.15 -17.96
C GLU A 118 -6.94 11.14 -16.84
N ARG A 119 -6.75 11.98 -15.82
CA ARG A 119 -7.61 12.14 -14.65
C ARG A 119 -7.70 10.94 -13.69
N GLU A 120 -6.91 9.89 -13.90
CA GLU A 120 -6.94 8.74 -12.99
C GLU A 120 -6.64 9.17 -11.54
N GLU A 121 -5.61 10.01 -11.33
CA GLU A 121 -5.22 10.49 -10.00
C GLU A 121 -6.28 11.40 -9.36
N GLU A 122 -6.94 12.26 -10.16
CA GLU A 122 -8.00 13.16 -9.69
C GLU A 122 -9.24 12.40 -9.18
N LEU A 123 -9.52 11.23 -9.79
CA LEU A 123 -10.69 10.41 -9.48
C LEU A 123 -10.40 9.36 -8.38
N VAL A 124 -9.16 9.29 -7.85
CA VAL A 124 -8.87 8.42 -6.70
C VAL A 124 -9.73 8.83 -5.50
N GLY A 125 -10.47 7.87 -4.93
CA GLY A 125 -11.43 8.11 -3.86
C GLY A 125 -12.79 8.68 -4.33
N SER A 126 -12.89 9.10 -5.62
CA SER A 126 -14.12 9.60 -6.25
C SER A 126 -14.60 8.66 -7.37
N GLY A 127 -14.41 7.36 -7.19
CA GLY A 127 -14.82 6.32 -8.14
C GLY A 127 -13.66 5.47 -8.64
N VAL A 128 -12.42 5.93 -8.61
CA VAL A 128 -11.24 5.10 -8.86
C VAL A 128 -10.66 4.64 -7.52
N GLY A 129 -10.39 3.35 -7.39
CA GLY A 129 -9.80 2.74 -6.19
C GLY A 129 -8.82 1.61 -6.55
N TYR A 130 -7.97 1.27 -5.58
CA TYR A 130 -6.96 0.23 -5.73
C TYR A 130 -7.15 -0.93 -4.73
N CYS A 131 -8.22 -0.87 -3.91
CA CYS A 131 -8.49 -1.83 -2.86
C CYS A 131 -10.01 -2.09 -2.72
N ALA A 132 -10.50 -3.17 -3.31
CA ALA A 132 -11.92 -3.52 -3.20
C ALA A 132 -12.35 -3.88 -1.76
N VAL A 133 -11.46 -4.47 -0.97
CA VAL A 133 -11.71 -4.76 0.47
C VAL A 133 -11.86 -3.47 1.28
N CYS A 134 -11.18 -2.38 0.88
CA CYS A 134 -11.24 -1.10 1.56
C CYS A 134 -12.52 -0.33 1.19
N ASP A 135 -12.77 -0.19 -0.10
CA ASP A 135 -13.70 0.79 -0.65
C ASP A 135 -14.96 0.16 -1.29
N GLY A 136 -14.96 -1.15 -1.49
CA GLY A 136 -16.04 -1.85 -2.21
C GLY A 136 -17.43 -1.64 -1.60
N ALA A 137 -17.52 -1.53 -0.27
CA ALA A 137 -18.80 -1.30 0.43
C ALA A 137 -19.49 0.02 0.02
N PHE A 138 -18.73 1.03 -0.44
CA PHE A 138 -19.28 2.32 -0.89
C PHE A 138 -20.09 2.20 -2.18
N PHE A 139 -19.87 1.11 -2.94
CA PHE A 139 -20.53 0.83 -4.21
C PHE A 139 -21.65 -0.20 -4.10
N GLN A 140 -22.15 -0.46 -2.89
CA GLN A 140 -23.26 -1.42 -2.68
C GLN A 140 -24.46 -1.08 -3.58
N GLY A 141 -24.93 -2.08 -4.33
CA GLY A 141 -26.04 -1.95 -5.27
C GLY A 141 -25.74 -1.21 -6.56
N GLN A 142 -24.52 -0.71 -6.74
CA GLN A 142 -24.09 0.00 -7.94
C GLN A 142 -23.35 -0.92 -8.93
N ALA A 143 -23.14 -0.45 -10.15
CA ALA A 143 -22.30 -1.13 -11.13
C ALA A 143 -20.85 -0.68 -10.99
N VAL A 144 -19.92 -1.63 -11.01
CA VAL A 144 -18.48 -1.38 -10.88
C VAL A 144 -17.67 -2.14 -11.93
N ALA A 145 -16.43 -1.72 -12.14
CA ALA A 145 -15.46 -2.41 -12.95
C ALA A 145 -14.24 -2.82 -12.11
N VAL A 146 -13.65 -3.98 -12.42
CA VAL A 146 -12.36 -4.42 -11.91
C VAL A 146 -11.43 -4.59 -13.10
N ASN A 147 -10.30 -3.90 -13.10
CA ASN A 147 -9.31 -4.02 -14.16
C ASN A 147 -8.11 -4.83 -13.67
N GLY A 148 -7.96 -6.04 -14.20
CA GLY A 148 -6.87 -6.92 -13.83
C GLY A 148 -7.06 -8.35 -14.31
N GLY A 149 -6.15 -9.26 -13.95
CA GLY A 149 -6.25 -10.66 -14.39
C GLY A 149 -5.41 -11.64 -13.55
N GLY A 150 -4.91 -11.20 -12.41
CA GLY A 150 -4.28 -12.04 -11.40
C GLY A 150 -5.26 -12.38 -10.27
N ASN A 151 -4.78 -13.13 -9.26
CA ASN A 151 -5.60 -13.54 -8.12
C ASN A 151 -6.28 -12.37 -7.41
N SER A 152 -5.58 -11.25 -7.22
CA SER A 152 -6.16 -10.05 -6.59
C SER A 152 -7.41 -9.57 -7.34
N ALA A 153 -7.32 -9.38 -8.67
CA ALA A 153 -8.44 -8.93 -9.47
C ALA A 153 -9.64 -9.90 -9.42
N LEU A 154 -9.37 -11.23 -9.45
CA LEU A 154 -10.41 -12.24 -9.34
C LEU A 154 -11.07 -12.24 -7.96
N GLN A 155 -10.30 -12.10 -6.89
CA GLN A 155 -10.80 -12.01 -5.51
C GLN A 155 -11.60 -10.72 -5.30
N ASP A 156 -11.11 -9.59 -5.82
CA ASP A 156 -11.82 -8.31 -5.79
C ASP A 156 -13.16 -8.39 -6.53
N ALA A 157 -13.18 -8.99 -7.72
CA ALA A 157 -14.40 -9.20 -8.48
C ALA A 157 -15.40 -10.12 -7.76
N LEU A 158 -14.94 -11.19 -7.11
CA LEU A 158 -15.78 -12.06 -6.27
C LEU A 158 -16.38 -11.29 -5.09
N LEU A 159 -15.57 -10.55 -4.35
CA LEU A 159 -16.03 -9.72 -3.24
C LEU A 159 -17.11 -8.73 -3.70
N LEU A 160 -16.83 -8.00 -4.77
CA LEU A 160 -17.74 -7.00 -5.31
C LEU A 160 -19.02 -7.61 -5.89
N SER A 161 -18.96 -8.84 -6.40
CA SER A 161 -20.16 -9.55 -6.91
C SER A 161 -21.19 -9.83 -5.81
N GLU A 162 -20.78 -9.89 -4.54
CA GLU A 162 -21.71 -10.12 -3.41
C GLU A 162 -22.49 -8.85 -3.03
N ILE A 163 -21.98 -7.66 -3.38
CA ILE A 163 -22.54 -6.39 -2.88
C ILE A 163 -22.97 -5.44 -4.00
N CYS A 164 -22.40 -5.55 -5.19
CA CYS A 164 -22.70 -4.68 -6.33
C CYS A 164 -23.74 -5.27 -7.24
N SER A 165 -24.51 -4.43 -7.94
CA SER A 165 -25.53 -4.87 -8.89
C SER A 165 -24.92 -5.47 -10.17
N ARG A 166 -23.74 -5.02 -10.58
CA ARG A 166 -23.02 -5.48 -11.75
C ARG A 166 -21.52 -5.31 -11.55
N VAL A 167 -20.72 -6.30 -11.97
CA VAL A 167 -19.25 -6.25 -11.97
C VAL A 167 -18.74 -6.54 -13.37
N TYR A 168 -18.01 -5.60 -13.95
CA TYR A 168 -17.28 -5.78 -15.21
C TYR A 168 -15.84 -6.15 -14.90
N LEU A 169 -15.44 -7.41 -15.15
CA LEU A 169 -14.05 -7.86 -14.98
C LEU A 169 -13.29 -7.69 -16.31
N ILE A 170 -12.50 -6.62 -16.37
CA ILE A 170 -11.78 -6.20 -17.59
C ILE A 170 -10.38 -6.78 -17.58
N HIS A 171 -10.02 -7.49 -18.66
CA HIS A 171 -8.68 -8.05 -18.81
C HIS A 171 -8.16 -7.91 -20.23
N ARG A 172 -6.88 -7.52 -20.38
CA ARG A 172 -6.24 -7.27 -21.68
C ARG A 172 -5.94 -8.52 -22.52
N ARG A 173 -6.10 -9.71 -21.97
CA ARG A 173 -5.86 -10.99 -22.62
C ARG A 173 -7.14 -11.81 -22.70
N ASP A 174 -7.11 -12.91 -23.43
CA ASP A 174 -8.19 -13.89 -23.54
C ASP A 174 -8.29 -14.84 -22.34
N ARG A 175 -7.24 -14.89 -21.48
CA ARG A 175 -7.17 -15.76 -20.29
C ARG A 175 -6.61 -15.02 -19.11
N PHE A 176 -7.19 -15.29 -17.94
CA PHE A 176 -6.67 -14.83 -16.64
C PHE A 176 -5.40 -15.56 -16.26
N ARG A 177 -4.56 -14.93 -15.43
CA ARG A 177 -3.35 -15.54 -14.85
C ARG A 177 -3.59 -16.05 -13.44
N GLY A 178 -4.73 -15.73 -12.85
CA GLY A 178 -5.13 -16.19 -11.54
C GLY A 178 -5.58 -17.64 -11.53
N GLU A 179 -5.90 -18.14 -10.33
CA GLU A 179 -6.33 -19.51 -10.09
C GLU A 179 -7.65 -19.82 -10.80
N GLU A 180 -7.72 -20.97 -11.48
CA GLU A 180 -8.88 -21.38 -12.26
C GLU A 180 -10.16 -21.50 -11.43
N ARG A 181 -10.05 -21.98 -10.18
CA ARG A 181 -11.18 -22.04 -9.24
C ARG A 181 -11.85 -20.69 -8.98
N LEU A 182 -11.09 -19.58 -9.03
CA LEU A 182 -11.66 -18.22 -8.87
C LEU A 182 -12.40 -17.78 -10.13
N VAL A 183 -11.88 -18.18 -11.31
CA VAL A 183 -12.55 -17.92 -12.59
C VAL A 183 -13.87 -18.70 -12.67
N GLU A 184 -13.86 -20.00 -12.32
CA GLU A 184 -15.06 -20.84 -12.26
C GLU A 184 -16.12 -20.23 -11.31
N ALA A 185 -15.73 -19.82 -10.10
CA ALA A 185 -16.63 -19.18 -9.16
C ALA A 185 -17.24 -17.86 -9.69
N LEU A 186 -16.48 -17.10 -10.48
CA LEU A 186 -16.98 -15.89 -11.12
C LEU A 186 -17.90 -16.17 -12.31
N GLN A 187 -17.70 -17.28 -13.01
CA GLN A 187 -18.58 -17.72 -14.11
C GLN A 187 -19.99 -18.11 -13.63
N GLU A 188 -20.12 -18.56 -12.37
CA GLU A 188 -21.39 -18.87 -11.74
C GLU A 188 -22.19 -17.63 -11.31
N LYS A 189 -21.59 -16.42 -11.32
CA LYS A 189 -22.24 -15.18 -10.91
C LYS A 189 -22.98 -14.51 -12.06
N GLU A 190 -24.30 -14.37 -11.94
CA GLU A 190 -25.15 -13.75 -12.97
C GLU A 190 -24.86 -12.25 -13.18
N ASN A 191 -24.33 -11.57 -12.15
CA ASN A 191 -24.01 -10.16 -12.17
C ASN A 191 -22.55 -9.85 -12.57
N VAL A 192 -21.75 -10.84 -12.96
CA VAL A 192 -20.38 -10.66 -13.42
C VAL A 192 -20.29 -10.78 -14.94
N GLU A 193 -19.66 -9.81 -15.59
CA GLU A 193 -19.38 -9.85 -17.02
C GLU A 193 -17.87 -9.82 -17.28
N PHE A 194 -17.37 -10.81 -17.99
CA PHE A 194 -15.98 -10.88 -18.44
C PHE A 194 -15.80 -10.04 -19.69
N VAL A 195 -14.99 -9.00 -19.59
CA VAL A 195 -14.60 -8.11 -20.70
C VAL A 195 -13.16 -8.40 -21.06
N LEU A 196 -12.96 -9.49 -21.82
CA LEU A 196 -11.66 -9.99 -22.21
C LEU A 196 -11.14 -9.31 -23.49
N ASN A 197 -9.82 -9.40 -23.73
CA ASN A 197 -9.13 -8.71 -24.84
C ASN A 197 -9.44 -7.21 -24.85
N ALA A 198 -9.55 -6.62 -23.66
CA ALA A 198 -10.00 -5.26 -23.47
C ALA A 198 -9.05 -4.47 -22.56
N ALA A 199 -8.89 -3.21 -22.85
CA ALA A 199 -8.17 -2.25 -22.03
C ALA A 199 -9.07 -1.04 -21.75
N VAL A 200 -9.03 -0.53 -20.52
CA VAL A 200 -9.63 0.77 -20.20
C VAL A 200 -8.81 1.85 -20.90
N THR A 201 -9.47 2.74 -21.63
CA THR A 201 -8.80 3.77 -22.43
C THR A 201 -9.24 5.19 -22.06
N GLU A 202 -10.35 5.35 -21.35
CA GLU A 202 -10.85 6.67 -20.94
C GLU A 202 -11.72 6.53 -19.68
N LEU A 203 -11.62 7.50 -18.78
CA LEU A 203 -12.46 7.64 -17.59
C LEU A 203 -13.47 8.76 -17.83
N LEU A 204 -14.75 8.53 -17.53
CA LEU A 204 -15.85 9.45 -17.78
C LEU A 204 -16.36 10.02 -16.45
N GLY A 205 -16.70 11.30 -16.46
CA GLY A 205 -17.21 12.06 -15.31
C GLY A 205 -16.33 13.26 -14.98
N GLU A 206 -16.83 14.26 -14.27
CA GLU A 206 -16.07 15.47 -13.90
C GLU A 206 -15.49 15.38 -12.48
N ASN A 207 -16.33 15.26 -11.47
CA ASN A 207 -15.92 15.22 -10.05
C ASN A 207 -15.95 13.81 -9.46
N GLU A 208 -16.65 12.90 -10.13
CA GLU A 208 -16.78 11.50 -9.78
C GLU A 208 -16.82 10.63 -11.04
N LEU A 209 -16.46 9.37 -10.92
CA LEU A 209 -16.53 8.42 -12.02
C LEU A 209 -18.00 8.10 -12.32
N THR A 210 -18.41 8.30 -13.57
CA THR A 210 -19.76 7.94 -14.05
C THR A 210 -19.74 6.84 -15.10
N GLY A 211 -18.56 6.48 -15.59
CA GLY A 211 -18.36 5.43 -16.56
C GLY A 211 -16.92 5.35 -17.04
N LEU A 212 -16.68 4.45 -17.96
CA LEU A 212 -15.38 4.29 -18.62
C LEU A 212 -15.55 3.82 -20.06
N VAL A 213 -14.55 4.09 -20.88
CA VAL A 213 -14.45 3.54 -22.23
C VAL A 213 -13.42 2.42 -22.24
N VAL A 214 -13.82 1.27 -22.74
CA VAL A 214 -12.91 0.14 -23.02
C VAL A 214 -12.72 -0.02 -24.51
N THR A 215 -11.49 -0.32 -24.92
CA THR A 215 -11.22 -0.79 -26.27
C THR A 215 -11.13 -2.31 -26.20
N GLN A 216 -12.09 -3.00 -26.83
CA GLN A 216 -12.20 -4.46 -26.85
C GLN A 216 -12.09 -4.95 -28.31
N ASN A 217 -11.11 -5.78 -28.62
CA ASN A 217 -10.84 -6.29 -29.99
C ASN A 217 -10.76 -5.17 -31.05
N GLY A 218 -10.30 -3.97 -30.66
CA GLY A 218 -10.19 -2.80 -31.55
C GLY A 218 -11.44 -1.91 -31.61
N GLU A 219 -12.55 -2.30 -31.00
CA GLU A 219 -13.78 -1.51 -30.94
C GLU A 219 -13.93 -0.82 -29.57
N LYS A 220 -14.41 0.42 -29.56
CA LYS A 220 -14.70 1.17 -28.35
C LYS A 220 -16.09 0.82 -27.82
N ARG A 221 -16.16 0.56 -26.52
CA ARG A 221 -17.41 0.31 -25.78
C ARG A 221 -17.42 1.15 -24.51
N SER A 222 -18.52 1.86 -24.25
CA SER A 222 -18.73 2.55 -22.97
C SER A 222 -19.41 1.62 -21.97
N LEU A 223 -18.95 1.69 -20.73
CA LEU A 223 -19.52 0.99 -19.58
C LEU A 223 -19.93 2.03 -18.55
N ASN A 224 -21.21 2.03 -18.15
CA ASN A 224 -21.72 2.88 -17.09
C ASN A 224 -21.42 2.23 -15.74
N VAL A 225 -20.47 2.78 -15.01
CA VAL A 225 -20.03 2.30 -13.69
C VAL A 225 -19.75 3.48 -12.78
N SER A 226 -20.02 3.31 -11.50
CA SER A 226 -19.71 4.31 -10.47
C SER A 226 -18.33 4.07 -9.83
N GLY A 227 -17.77 2.88 -10.01
CA GLY A 227 -16.46 2.52 -9.45
C GLY A 227 -15.58 1.74 -10.44
N LEU A 228 -14.29 2.02 -10.42
CA LEU A 228 -13.24 1.27 -11.10
C LEU A 228 -12.18 0.85 -10.07
N PHE A 229 -11.98 -0.45 -9.90
CA PHE A 229 -10.92 -1.02 -9.07
C PHE A 229 -9.76 -1.46 -9.95
N VAL A 230 -8.61 -0.79 -9.80
CA VAL A 230 -7.41 -1.06 -10.60
C VAL A 230 -6.56 -2.10 -9.87
N ALA A 231 -6.65 -3.36 -10.28
CA ALA A 231 -6.01 -4.54 -9.67
C ALA A 231 -4.91 -5.15 -10.57
N ILE A 232 -3.98 -4.29 -11.06
CA ILE A 232 -2.89 -4.70 -11.95
C ILE A 232 -1.55 -4.90 -11.25
N GLY A 233 -1.55 -4.85 -9.92
CA GLY A 233 -0.41 -5.09 -9.04
C GLY A 233 0.06 -3.83 -8.31
N HIS A 234 1.06 -4.04 -7.45
CA HIS A 234 1.72 -2.98 -6.68
C HIS A 234 3.21 -3.03 -6.96
N GLU A 235 3.89 -1.93 -6.72
CA GLU A 235 5.34 -1.79 -6.79
C GLU A 235 5.87 -1.37 -5.42
N PRO A 236 6.69 -2.21 -4.76
CA PRO A 236 7.34 -1.83 -3.52
C PRO A 236 8.44 -0.79 -3.78
N ASP A 237 8.61 0.14 -2.85
CA ASP A 237 9.59 1.22 -2.95
C ASP A 237 10.89 0.87 -2.22
N ASN A 238 11.53 -0.23 -2.64
CA ASN A 238 12.71 -0.81 -2.00
C ASN A 238 14.01 -0.59 -2.76
N SER A 239 13.97 -0.01 -3.95
CA SER A 239 15.12 0.03 -4.88
C SER A 239 16.36 0.69 -4.29
N ALA A 240 16.20 1.79 -3.54
CA ALA A 240 17.28 2.53 -2.90
C ALA A 240 18.01 1.73 -1.81
N PHE A 241 17.38 0.68 -1.29
CA PHE A 241 17.87 -0.12 -0.16
C PHE A 241 18.12 -1.59 -0.52
N SER A 242 18.16 -1.92 -1.81
CA SER A 242 18.34 -3.30 -2.31
C SER A 242 19.66 -3.96 -1.88
N GLU A 243 20.68 -3.20 -1.55
CA GLU A 243 21.94 -3.73 -1.02
C GLU A 243 21.81 -4.27 0.41
N TRP A 244 20.82 -3.79 1.18
CA TRP A 244 20.60 -4.08 2.60
C TRP A 244 19.61 -5.22 2.85
N ILE A 245 18.73 -5.49 1.88
CA ILE A 245 17.65 -6.44 2.00
C ILE A 245 17.63 -7.41 0.82
N GLU A 246 17.16 -8.61 1.04
CA GLU A 246 16.87 -9.52 -0.06
C GLU A 246 15.53 -9.14 -0.67
N LEU A 247 15.48 -9.09 -2.02
CA LEU A 247 14.27 -8.78 -2.76
C LEU A 247 13.78 -10.02 -3.50
N ASP A 248 12.47 -10.26 -3.48
CA ASP A 248 11.84 -11.23 -4.35
C ASP A 248 11.80 -10.73 -5.83
N ALA A 249 11.33 -11.57 -6.74
CA ALA A 249 11.24 -11.24 -8.17
C ALA A 249 10.28 -10.07 -8.48
N ALA A 250 9.44 -9.67 -7.53
CA ALA A 250 8.53 -8.53 -7.65
C ALA A 250 9.06 -7.27 -6.94
N GLY A 251 10.25 -7.33 -6.32
CA GLY A 251 10.89 -6.22 -5.63
C GLY A 251 10.50 -6.06 -4.16
N TYR A 252 9.73 -6.99 -3.60
CA TYR A 252 9.38 -6.97 -2.17
C TYR A 252 10.53 -7.51 -1.32
N ALA A 253 10.72 -6.91 -0.14
CA ALA A 253 11.69 -7.42 0.84
C ALA A 253 11.30 -8.83 1.31
N ASP A 254 12.19 -9.80 1.12
CA ASP A 254 12.01 -11.18 1.54
C ASP A 254 12.38 -11.34 3.02
N ALA A 255 11.47 -10.94 3.90
CA ALA A 255 11.58 -11.01 5.35
C ALA A 255 10.37 -11.75 5.93
N GLY A 256 10.61 -12.47 7.01
CA GLY A 256 9.61 -13.23 7.75
C GLY A 256 8.70 -12.35 8.62
N GLU A 257 7.88 -13.02 9.42
CA GLU A 257 7.00 -12.36 10.41
C GLU A 257 7.78 -11.65 11.53
N ASP A 258 9.06 -11.95 11.67
CA ASP A 258 10.00 -11.32 12.59
C ASP A 258 10.55 -9.97 12.10
N CYS A 259 10.23 -9.59 10.86
CA CYS A 259 10.69 -8.36 10.22
C CYS A 259 12.24 -8.23 10.10
N LEU A 260 12.98 -9.32 10.24
CA LEU A 260 14.45 -9.34 10.15
C LEU A 260 14.89 -9.32 8.69
N THR A 261 16.04 -8.70 8.45
CA THR A 261 16.72 -8.72 7.15
C THR A 261 18.06 -9.45 7.25
N ARG A 262 18.75 -9.61 6.12
CA ARG A 262 20.13 -10.15 6.11
C ARG A 262 21.16 -9.22 6.74
N SER A 263 20.85 -7.92 6.83
CA SER A 263 21.77 -6.90 7.34
C SER A 263 21.56 -6.63 8.82
N LYS A 264 22.62 -6.62 9.59
CA LYS A 264 22.58 -6.32 11.03
C LYS A 264 22.08 -4.90 11.26
N GLY A 265 21.18 -4.72 12.22
CA GLY A 265 20.61 -3.40 12.55
C GLY A 265 19.63 -2.86 11.52
N VAL A 266 19.30 -3.62 10.44
CA VAL A 266 18.33 -3.22 9.43
C VAL A 266 17.10 -4.14 9.48
N PHE A 267 15.92 -3.54 9.59
CA PHE A 267 14.63 -4.22 9.72
C PHE A 267 13.69 -3.72 8.61
N VAL A 268 12.63 -4.48 8.33
CA VAL A 268 11.65 -4.09 7.30
C VAL A 268 10.23 -4.30 7.81
N ALA A 269 9.33 -3.35 7.55
CA ALA A 269 7.95 -3.39 8.04
C ALA A 269 6.94 -2.91 7.00
N GLY A 270 5.72 -3.45 7.04
CA GLY A 270 4.61 -2.99 6.22
C GLY A 270 4.60 -3.56 4.80
N ASP A 271 4.02 -2.81 3.88
CA ASP A 271 3.64 -3.29 2.56
C ASP A 271 4.81 -3.43 1.57
N CYS A 272 5.98 -2.91 1.91
CA CYS A 272 7.23 -3.14 1.17
C CYS A 272 7.78 -4.57 1.36
N ARG A 273 7.29 -5.31 2.36
CA ARG A 273 7.66 -6.68 2.67
C ARG A 273 6.82 -7.67 1.85
N ARG A 274 7.39 -8.85 1.55
CA ARG A 274 6.67 -9.96 0.91
C ARG A 274 5.59 -10.50 1.84
N LYS A 275 4.33 -10.24 1.51
CA LYS A 275 3.15 -10.67 2.26
C LYS A 275 1.93 -10.77 1.34
N LYS A 276 0.93 -11.55 1.76
CA LYS A 276 -0.31 -11.73 0.97
C LYS A 276 -1.33 -10.62 1.23
N ILE A 277 -1.43 -10.16 2.48
CA ILE A 277 -2.43 -9.20 2.92
C ILE A 277 -1.75 -7.86 3.20
N ARG A 278 -2.24 -6.82 2.56
CA ARG A 278 -1.81 -5.43 2.72
C ARG A 278 -3.00 -4.62 3.23
N GLN A 279 -2.99 -4.33 4.52
CA GLN A 279 -4.01 -3.58 5.24
C GLN A 279 -3.33 -2.72 6.30
N VAL A 280 -3.97 -1.62 6.71
CA VAL A 280 -3.46 -0.75 7.79
C VAL A 280 -3.12 -1.56 9.04
N THR A 281 -3.99 -2.49 9.42
CA THR A 281 -3.81 -3.36 10.59
C THR A 281 -2.57 -4.24 10.48
N THR A 282 -2.32 -4.85 9.31
CA THR A 282 -1.13 -5.70 9.11
C THR A 282 0.14 -4.87 8.97
N ALA A 283 0.05 -3.65 8.44
CA ALA A 283 1.18 -2.72 8.40
C ALA A 283 1.55 -2.24 9.82
N ALA A 284 0.55 -1.90 10.64
CA ALA A 284 0.76 -1.53 12.04
C ALA A 284 1.37 -2.69 12.85
N ALA A 285 0.88 -3.92 12.65
CA ALA A 285 1.45 -5.11 13.29
C ALA A 285 2.94 -5.30 12.95
N ASP A 286 3.30 -5.20 11.68
CA ASP A 286 4.70 -5.27 11.23
C ASP A 286 5.55 -4.17 11.89
N GLY A 287 5.02 -2.93 11.97
CA GLY A 287 5.72 -1.81 12.63
C GLY A 287 6.04 -2.10 14.08
N ALA A 288 5.09 -2.68 14.83
CA ALA A 288 5.29 -3.08 16.21
C ALA A 288 6.38 -4.17 16.33
N VAL A 289 6.33 -5.19 15.48
CA VAL A 289 7.30 -6.29 15.47
C VAL A 289 8.70 -5.78 15.14
N ALA A 290 8.85 -4.97 14.07
CA ALA A 290 10.14 -4.43 13.66
C ALA A 290 10.76 -3.53 14.73
N ALA A 291 9.96 -2.70 15.40
CA ALA A 291 10.43 -1.84 16.48
C ALA A 291 10.93 -2.65 17.68
N LEU A 292 10.18 -3.68 18.10
CA LEU A 292 10.60 -4.55 19.20
C LEU A 292 11.85 -5.34 18.85
N ALA A 293 11.97 -5.84 17.61
CA ALA A 293 13.17 -6.52 17.13
C ALA A 293 14.38 -5.57 17.11
N ALA A 294 14.21 -4.33 16.65
CA ALA A 294 15.25 -3.31 16.67
C ALA A 294 15.68 -2.95 18.11
N CYS A 295 14.73 -2.81 19.03
CA CYS A 295 15.03 -2.55 20.44
C CYS A 295 15.83 -3.69 21.08
N ALA A 296 15.43 -4.95 20.85
CA ALA A 296 16.14 -6.12 21.36
C ALA A 296 17.55 -6.24 20.77
N TRP A 297 17.71 -5.93 19.48
CA TRP A 297 19.03 -5.89 18.85
C TRP A 297 19.92 -4.83 19.49
N LEU A 298 19.42 -3.61 19.72
CA LEU A 298 20.16 -2.51 20.36
C LEU A 298 20.60 -2.82 21.79
N GLU A 299 19.94 -3.73 22.49
CA GLU A 299 20.30 -4.17 23.84
C GLU A 299 21.37 -5.28 23.83
N SER A 300 21.62 -5.88 22.65
CA SER A 300 22.57 -6.98 22.49
C SER A 300 23.95 -6.53 21.97
N VAL A 301 24.10 -5.28 21.57
CA VAL A 301 25.31 -4.66 21.02
C VAL A 301 25.79 -3.44 21.87
#